data_aeea2ca4d446fcbf139d559f9bf5e20d
#
_entry.id   aeea2ca4d446fcbf139d559f9bf5e20d
#
_cell.length_a   1.000
_cell.length_b   1.000
_cell.length_c   1.000
_cell.angle_alpha   90.00
_cell.angle_beta   90.00
_cell.angle_gamma   90.00
#
_symmetry.space_group_name_H-M   'P 1'
#
loop_
_entity.id
_entity.type
_entity.pdbx_description
1 polymer ?
#
loop_
_entity_poly.entity_id
_entity_poly.type
_entity_poly.pdbx_seq_one_letter_code
_entity_poly.pdbx_strand_id
1 'polypeptide(L)'
;MINQLVNNIKKLDAPIVVGLDPMLDYVPEYIKKAAFAEYGETLEGAAEAIWQYNKGIIDATYDLIPAVKPQIAMYEQFGVPGLVAFNKTCEYAKSKGLVIIGDIKRGDIGSTSKAYAVGHVGKVAVGSKTYSGFCEDFVTVNPYLGSDGIRPFMEVCKEEKKGMFILDKTSNPSSGEFQDQEIDGKPLYEMVAEKVASWGEELMGDSYSYIGAVVGATYPKMGEVLRKIMPKSYILVPGYGAQGGQAKDLAPFFNEDGLGAIINSSRGIICAYKQDAYSQFGEENYADASRQAVLDMKEDLKQAWVK
;
A
#
# COMPACT_ATOMS: atom_id res chain seq x y z
N MET A 1 -6.02 13.67 -1.84
CA MET A 1 -5.69 12.29 -2.31
C MET A 1 -6.82 11.29 -2.03
N ILE A 2 -7.51 11.31 -0.87
CA ILE A 2 -8.57 10.33 -0.61
C ILE A 2 -9.70 10.37 -1.65
N ASN A 3 -10.15 11.57 -2.05
CA ASN A 3 -11.17 11.72 -3.08
C ASN A 3 -10.70 11.17 -4.44
N GLN A 4 -9.40 11.34 -4.77
CA GLN A 4 -8.82 10.76 -5.99
C GLN A 4 -8.82 9.23 -5.93
N LEU A 5 -8.42 8.63 -4.78
CA LEU A 5 -8.46 7.19 -4.59
C LEU A 5 -9.87 6.64 -4.78
N VAL A 6 -10.86 7.26 -4.11
CA VAL A 6 -12.28 6.89 -4.23
C VAL A 6 -12.78 7.00 -5.66
N ASN A 7 -12.45 8.10 -6.35
CA ASN A 7 -12.87 8.31 -7.74
C ASN A 7 -12.23 7.30 -8.69
N ASN A 8 -10.94 6.97 -8.49
CA ASN A 8 -10.26 5.94 -9.28
C ASN A 8 -10.91 4.57 -9.06
N ILE A 9 -11.21 4.19 -7.80
CA ILE A 9 -11.89 2.93 -7.47
C ILE A 9 -13.26 2.86 -8.17
N LYS A 10 -14.07 3.91 -8.07
CA LYS A 10 -15.39 3.98 -8.72
C LYS A 10 -15.29 3.88 -10.24
N LYS A 11 -14.35 4.63 -10.85
CA LYS A 11 -14.15 4.66 -12.31
C LYS A 11 -13.75 3.28 -12.85
N LEU A 12 -12.88 2.58 -12.14
CA LEU A 12 -12.33 1.31 -12.55
C LEU A 12 -13.15 0.10 -12.07
N ASP A 13 -14.09 0.33 -11.15
CA ASP A 13 -14.83 -0.74 -10.45
C ASP A 13 -13.85 -1.81 -9.89
N ALA A 14 -12.79 -1.34 -9.23
CA ALA A 14 -11.69 -2.18 -8.77
C ALA A 14 -11.06 -1.61 -7.49
N PRO A 15 -11.41 -2.09 -6.29
CA PRO A 15 -10.76 -1.70 -5.05
C PRO A 15 -9.46 -2.49 -4.81
N ILE A 16 -8.57 -2.48 -5.80
CA ILE A 16 -7.34 -3.29 -5.82
C ILE A 16 -6.12 -2.37 -5.76
N VAL A 17 -5.16 -2.71 -4.91
CA VAL A 17 -3.84 -2.10 -4.95
C VAL A 17 -2.78 -3.16 -5.22
N VAL A 18 -1.93 -2.92 -6.20
CA VAL A 18 -0.81 -3.79 -6.51
C VAL A 18 0.35 -3.44 -5.59
N GLY A 19 0.73 -4.41 -4.74
CA GLY A 19 1.93 -4.29 -3.92
C GLY A 19 3.18 -4.48 -4.77
N LEU A 20 4.03 -3.46 -4.83
CA LEU A 20 5.34 -3.51 -5.48
C LEU A 20 6.41 -3.82 -4.43
N ASP A 21 6.51 -5.11 -4.10
CA ASP A 21 7.41 -5.67 -3.09
C ASP A 21 8.49 -6.52 -3.79
N PRO A 22 9.34 -5.92 -4.67
CA PRO A 22 10.23 -6.67 -5.55
C PRO A 22 11.39 -7.30 -4.77
N MET A 23 11.72 -8.54 -5.14
CA MET A 23 12.98 -9.20 -4.81
C MET A 23 13.72 -9.52 -6.10
N LEU A 24 15.05 -9.59 -6.09
CA LEU A 24 15.82 -9.93 -7.30
C LEU A 24 15.40 -11.28 -7.90
N ASP A 25 15.03 -12.24 -7.04
CA ASP A 25 14.55 -13.57 -7.49
C ASP A 25 13.19 -13.51 -8.21
N TYR A 26 12.45 -12.40 -8.08
CA TYR A 26 11.20 -12.18 -8.80
C TYR A 26 11.42 -11.54 -10.16
N VAL A 27 12.59 -10.94 -10.38
CA VAL A 27 12.91 -10.24 -11.62
C VAL A 27 13.31 -11.26 -12.69
N PRO A 28 12.69 -11.23 -13.89
CA PRO A 28 13.07 -12.04 -15.03
C PRO A 28 14.56 -11.99 -15.35
N GLU A 29 15.13 -13.14 -15.72
CA GLU A 29 16.56 -13.25 -15.99
C GLU A 29 17.07 -12.29 -17.08
N TYR A 30 16.30 -12.08 -18.15
CA TYR A 30 16.70 -11.17 -19.22
C TYR A 30 16.77 -9.70 -18.75
N ILE A 31 15.92 -9.28 -17.81
CA ILE A 31 15.97 -7.93 -17.21
C ILE A 31 17.22 -7.78 -16.34
N LYS A 32 17.52 -8.79 -15.50
CA LYS A 32 18.75 -8.80 -14.68
C LYS A 32 19.99 -8.76 -15.55
N LYS A 33 20.05 -9.60 -16.59
CA LYS A 33 21.18 -9.62 -17.54
C LYS A 33 21.40 -8.27 -18.21
N ALA A 34 20.32 -7.61 -18.65
CA ALA A 34 20.41 -6.28 -19.27
C ALA A 34 20.95 -5.22 -18.29
N ALA A 35 20.39 -5.19 -17.05
CA ALA A 35 20.82 -4.26 -16.02
C ALA A 35 22.27 -4.51 -15.60
N PHE A 36 22.67 -5.76 -15.42
CA PHE A 36 24.04 -6.12 -15.03
C PHE A 36 25.07 -5.91 -16.17
N ALA A 37 24.66 -5.99 -17.42
CA ALA A 37 25.51 -5.65 -18.54
C ALA A 37 25.87 -4.16 -18.57
N GLU A 38 24.96 -3.28 -18.11
CA GLU A 38 25.15 -1.84 -18.08
C GLU A 38 25.81 -1.34 -16.79
N TYR A 39 25.35 -1.85 -15.62
CA TYR A 39 25.75 -1.36 -14.30
C TYR A 39 26.64 -2.35 -13.50
N GLY A 40 26.90 -3.54 -14.05
CA GLY A 40 27.61 -4.63 -13.36
C GLY A 40 26.71 -5.35 -12.34
N GLU A 41 27.25 -6.40 -11.71
CA GLU A 41 26.63 -7.08 -10.57
C GLU A 41 26.86 -6.26 -9.29
N THR A 42 26.20 -5.11 -9.21
CA THR A 42 26.33 -4.10 -8.17
C THR A 42 24.96 -3.75 -7.58
N LEU A 43 24.91 -2.90 -6.55
CA LEU A 43 23.66 -2.37 -6.00
C LEU A 43 22.91 -1.53 -7.04
N GLU A 44 23.63 -0.80 -7.90
CA GLU A 44 23.08 -0.04 -9.01
C GLU A 44 22.41 -0.96 -10.05
N GLY A 45 23.10 -2.04 -10.44
CA GLY A 45 22.55 -3.04 -11.35
C GLY A 45 21.29 -3.72 -10.79
N ALA A 46 21.31 -4.05 -9.50
CA ALA A 46 20.15 -4.61 -8.81
C ALA A 46 18.97 -3.63 -8.77
N ALA A 47 19.25 -2.38 -8.45
CA ALA A 47 18.24 -1.31 -8.40
C ALA A 47 17.63 -1.03 -9.77
N GLU A 48 18.43 -1.02 -10.82
CA GLU A 48 17.95 -0.84 -12.20
C GLU A 48 17.07 -2.04 -12.63
N ALA A 49 17.47 -3.26 -12.33
CA ALA A 49 16.69 -4.46 -12.63
C ALA A 49 15.31 -4.40 -11.96
N ILE A 50 15.24 -3.99 -10.68
CA ILE A 50 14.00 -3.79 -9.93
C ILE A 50 13.15 -2.69 -10.55
N TRP A 51 13.76 -1.57 -10.94
CA TRP A 51 13.04 -0.47 -11.58
C TRP A 51 12.41 -0.92 -12.90
N GLN A 52 13.13 -1.60 -13.77
CA GLN A 52 12.62 -2.08 -15.06
C GLN A 52 11.49 -3.09 -14.88
N TYR A 53 11.61 -3.98 -13.90
CA TYR A 53 10.56 -4.93 -13.54
C TYR A 53 9.27 -4.23 -13.09
N ASN A 54 9.38 -3.29 -12.16
CA ASN A 54 8.22 -2.52 -11.69
C ASN A 54 7.58 -1.71 -12.82
N LYS A 55 8.39 -1.12 -13.68
CA LYS A 55 7.93 -0.35 -14.85
C LYS A 55 7.03 -1.21 -15.75
N GLY A 56 7.46 -2.43 -16.07
CA GLY A 56 6.65 -3.36 -16.87
C GLY A 56 5.32 -3.73 -16.21
N ILE A 57 5.32 -3.97 -14.89
CA ILE A 57 4.08 -4.26 -14.14
C ILE A 57 3.14 -3.04 -14.16
N ILE A 58 3.67 -1.83 -13.93
CA ILE A 58 2.87 -0.61 -13.98
C ILE A 58 2.28 -0.41 -15.36
N ASP A 59 3.06 -0.55 -16.42
CA ASP A 59 2.60 -0.41 -17.82
C ASP A 59 1.48 -1.40 -18.17
N ALA A 60 1.55 -2.61 -17.62
CA ALA A 60 0.54 -3.65 -17.86
C ALA A 60 -0.74 -3.49 -17.04
N THR A 61 -0.72 -2.73 -15.93
CA THR A 61 -1.83 -2.75 -14.96
C THR A 61 -2.45 -1.38 -14.66
N TYR A 62 -1.81 -0.26 -15.03
CA TYR A 62 -2.23 1.08 -14.62
C TYR A 62 -3.68 1.45 -15.01
N ASP A 63 -4.21 0.89 -16.08
CA ASP A 63 -5.57 1.10 -16.57
C ASP A 63 -6.62 0.21 -15.85
N LEU A 64 -6.18 -0.70 -14.99
CA LEU A 64 -7.03 -1.65 -14.26
C LEU A 64 -7.12 -1.36 -12.76
N ILE A 65 -6.16 -0.64 -12.18
CA ILE A 65 -6.01 -0.45 -10.73
C ILE A 65 -5.99 1.03 -10.34
N PRO A 66 -6.55 1.41 -9.18
CA PRO A 66 -6.55 2.79 -8.70
C PRO A 66 -5.22 3.23 -8.07
N ALA A 67 -4.41 2.28 -7.60
CA ALA A 67 -3.23 2.56 -6.78
C ALA A 67 -2.17 1.46 -6.87
N VAL A 68 -0.93 1.82 -6.54
CA VAL A 68 0.17 0.89 -6.23
C VAL A 68 0.70 1.14 -4.82
N LYS A 69 1.27 0.09 -4.22
CA LYS A 69 1.84 0.14 -2.87
C LYS A 69 3.28 -0.38 -2.88
N PRO A 70 4.28 0.46 -3.17
CA PRO A 70 5.68 0.08 -3.06
C PRO A 70 6.08 -0.09 -1.58
N GLN A 71 6.70 -1.24 -1.25
CA GLN A 71 7.23 -1.55 0.07
C GLN A 71 8.69 -1.09 0.14
N ILE A 72 8.96 -0.03 0.92
CA ILE A 72 10.27 0.63 0.92
C ILE A 72 11.42 -0.29 1.33
N ALA A 73 11.19 -1.25 2.22
CA ALA A 73 12.23 -2.18 2.68
C ALA A 73 12.85 -3.00 1.54
N MET A 74 12.06 -3.31 0.49
CA MET A 74 12.53 -4.04 -0.68
C MET A 74 13.48 -3.23 -1.56
N TYR A 75 13.54 -1.93 -1.33
CA TYR A 75 14.44 -0.98 -2.00
C TYR A 75 15.57 -0.56 -1.07
N GLU A 76 15.29 -0.28 0.20
CA GLU A 76 16.29 0.08 1.21
C GLU A 76 17.42 -0.96 1.33
N GLN A 77 17.13 -2.24 1.15
CA GLN A 77 18.14 -3.31 1.18
C GLN A 77 19.26 -3.12 0.14
N PHE A 78 19.02 -2.32 -0.92
CA PHE A 78 19.99 -1.97 -1.95
C PHE A 78 20.59 -0.58 -1.72
N GLY A 79 20.44 0.00 -0.53
CA GLY A 79 20.99 1.31 -0.16
C GLY A 79 20.45 2.46 -1.01
N VAL A 80 21.29 3.45 -1.27
CA VAL A 80 20.93 4.65 -2.04
C VAL A 80 20.42 4.32 -3.45
N PRO A 81 21.06 3.43 -4.23
CA PRO A 81 20.55 3.03 -5.55
C PRO A 81 19.11 2.47 -5.48
N GLY A 82 18.82 1.66 -4.44
CA GLY A 82 17.47 1.14 -4.22
C GLY A 82 16.45 2.25 -3.93
N LEU A 83 16.79 3.25 -3.13
CA LEU A 83 15.91 4.40 -2.88
C LEU A 83 15.69 5.26 -4.14
N VAL A 84 16.67 5.33 -5.02
CA VAL A 84 16.51 5.96 -6.36
C VAL A 84 15.49 5.16 -7.18
N ALA A 85 15.57 3.82 -7.18
CA ALA A 85 14.61 2.97 -7.88
C ALA A 85 13.20 3.09 -7.27
N PHE A 86 13.08 3.21 -5.94
CA PHE A 86 11.81 3.48 -5.25
C PHE A 86 11.19 4.79 -5.76
N ASN A 87 11.95 5.87 -5.78
CA ASN A 87 11.45 7.17 -6.21
C ASN A 87 11.05 7.15 -7.69
N LYS A 88 11.88 6.58 -8.58
CA LYS A 88 11.55 6.39 -10.01
C LYS A 88 10.24 5.61 -10.17
N THR A 89 10.03 4.54 -9.38
CA THR A 89 8.80 3.73 -9.40
C THR A 89 7.59 4.56 -9.00
N CYS A 90 7.68 5.33 -7.92
CA CYS A 90 6.60 6.20 -7.45
C CYS A 90 6.24 7.30 -8.47
N GLU A 91 7.25 8.00 -9.00
CA GLU A 91 7.07 9.06 -10.00
C GLU A 91 6.43 8.51 -11.29
N TYR A 92 6.89 7.36 -11.74
CA TYR A 92 6.35 6.71 -12.93
C TYR A 92 4.90 6.29 -12.75
N ALA A 93 4.56 5.62 -11.66
CA ALA A 93 3.19 5.23 -11.36
C ALA A 93 2.27 6.46 -11.24
N LYS A 94 2.76 7.53 -10.63
CA LYS A 94 2.05 8.81 -10.54
C LYS A 94 1.80 9.44 -11.91
N SER A 95 2.76 9.36 -12.84
CA SER A 95 2.60 9.84 -14.21
C SER A 95 1.50 9.10 -14.99
N LYS A 96 1.16 7.87 -14.58
CA LYS A 96 0.05 7.07 -15.11
C LYS A 96 -1.29 7.35 -14.41
N GLY A 97 -1.36 8.27 -13.46
CA GLY A 97 -2.56 8.64 -12.72
C GLY A 97 -2.88 7.75 -11.51
N LEU A 98 -1.97 6.86 -11.14
CA LEU A 98 -2.11 5.99 -9.97
C LEU A 98 -1.89 6.77 -8.67
N VAL A 99 -2.61 6.38 -7.62
CA VAL A 99 -2.34 6.81 -6.25
C VAL A 99 -1.21 5.95 -5.68
N ILE A 100 -0.27 6.60 -4.98
CA ILE A 100 0.90 5.94 -4.39
C ILE A 100 0.69 5.76 -2.90
N ILE A 101 0.67 4.52 -2.43
CA ILE A 101 0.63 4.17 -1.01
C ILE A 101 2.01 3.68 -0.61
N GLY A 102 2.84 4.55 -0.01
CA GLY A 102 4.16 4.16 0.49
C GLY A 102 4.03 3.25 1.71
N ASP A 103 4.41 1.99 1.56
CA ASP A 103 4.41 1.05 2.69
C ASP A 103 5.73 1.17 3.46
N ILE A 104 5.81 2.19 4.32
CA ILE A 104 7.03 2.62 5.01
C ILE A 104 7.06 2.26 6.49
N LYS A 105 5.90 2.08 7.11
CA LYS A 105 5.71 1.70 8.53
C LYS A 105 6.56 2.51 9.51
N ARG A 106 6.70 3.82 9.28
CA ARG A 106 7.49 4.71 10.14
C ARG A 106 6.76 4.95 11.47
N GLY A 107 7.53 5.23 12.51
CA GLY A 107 7.04 5.59 13.82
C GLY A 107 8.15 6.26 14.61
N ASP A 108 7.90 7.50 15.08
CA ASP A 108 8.78 8.29 15.93
C ASP A 108 7.95 9.38 16.60
N ILE A 109 8.54 10.31 17.34
CA ILE A 109 7.85 11.40 18.04
C ILE A 109 8.36 12.77 17.61
N GLY A 110 7.53 13.80 17.82
CA GLY A 110 7.90 15.20 17.70
C GLY A 110 8.56 15.57 16.37
N SER A 111 9.71 16.22 16.43
CA SER A 111 10.42 16.69 15.24
C SER A 111 10.95 15.57 14.34
N THR A 112 11.28 14.41 14.91
CA THR A 112 11.72 13.25 14.13
C THR A 112 10.55 12.67 13.33
N SER A 113 9.38 12.51 13.94
CA SER A 113 8.16 12.11 13.24
C SER A 113 7.80 13.12 12.13
N LYS A 114 7.94 14.44 12.42
CA LYS A 114 7.74 15.49 11.41
C LYS A 114 8.70 15.37 10.24
N ALA A 115 9.98 15.04 10.50
CA ALA A 115 10.98 14.85 9.44
C ALA A 115 10.62 13.67 8.52
N TYR A 116 10.18 12.53 9.09
CA TYR A 116 9.64 11.42 8.29
C TYR A 116 8.42 11.85 7.46
N ALA A 117 7.47 12.55 8.04
CA ALA A 117 6.28 13.01 7.34
C ALA A 117 6.62 13.95 6.18
N VAL A 118 7.51 14.93 6.41
CA VAL A 118 7.97 15.87 5.37
C VAL A 118 8.69 15.12 4.26
N GLY A 119 9.57 14.17 4.59
CA GLY A 119 10.33 13.41 3.61
C GLY A 119 9.47 12.57 2.66
N HIS A 120 8.39 11.99 3.17
CA HIS A 120 7.54 11.06 2.42
C HIS A 120 6.32 11.74 1.77
N VAL A 121 5.56 12.53 2.51
CA VAL A 121 4.30 13.12 2.03
C VAL A 121 4.29 14.65 2.02
N GLY A 122 5.38 15.29 2.41
CA GLY A 122 5.50 16.74 2.50
C GLY A 122 6.47 17.36 1.53
N LYS A 123 6.91 18.57 1.90
CA LYS A 123 7.95 19.34 1.21
C LYS A 123 8.92 19.92 2.20
N VAL A 124 10.20 19.87 1.85
CA VAL A 124 11.29 20.48 2.62
C VAL A 124 11.69 21.81 2.00
N ALA A 125 11.85 22.83 2.83
CA ALA A 125 12.38 24.13 2.41
C ALA A 125 13.92 24.08 2.36
N VAL A 126 14.48 24.50 1.24
CA VAL A 126 15.94 24.68 1.05
C VAL A 126 16.18 26.07 0.49
N GLY A 127 16.63 26.98 1.34
CA GLY A 127 16.71 28.40 1.01
C GLY A 127 15.33 28.97 0.69
N SER A 128 15.15 29.55 -0.49
CA SER A 128 13.87 30.14 -0.93
C SER A 128 12.96 29.15 -1.71
N LYS A 129 13.35 27.88 -1.83
CA LYS A 129 12.64 26.87 -2.62
C LYS A 129 12.15 25.74 -1.73
N THR A 130 11.13 25.02 -2.23
CA THR A 130 10.61 23.80 -1.58
C THR A 130 10.71 22.61 -2.51
N TYR A 131 11.01 21.43 -1.96
CA TYR A 131 11.21 20.20 -2.71
C TYR A 131 10.47 19.05 -2.02
N SER A 132 9.89 18.14 -2.79
CA SER A 132 9.45 16.83 -2.29
C SER A 132 10.65 15.88 -2.24
N GLY A 133 10.81 15.15 -1.15
CA GLY A 133 11.82 14.09 -1.05
C GLY A 133 11.38 12.85 -1.84
N PHE A 134 10.39 12.18 -1.30
CA PHE A 134 9.63 11.14 -2.00
C PHE A 134 8.28 11.72 -2.47
N CYS A 135 7.49 10.93 -3.21
CA CYS A 135 6.28 11.46 -3.83
C CYS A 135 5.01 10.68 -3.51
N GLU A 136 4.97 9.98 -2.38
CA GLU A 136 3.81 9.20 -1.98
C GLU A 136 2.58 10.09 -1.72
N ASP A 137 1.40 9.49 -1.84
CA ASP A 137 0.10 10.12 -1.60
C ASP A 137 -0.51 9.70 -0.27
N PHE A 138 -0.22 8.46 0.14
CA PHE A 138 -0.47 7.89 1.45
C PHE A 138 0.78 7.17 1.94
N VAL A 139 0.89 7.03 3.26
CA VAL A 139 1.96 6.25 3.89
C VAL A 139 1.41 5.37 4.99
N THR A 140 2.09 4.25 5.29
CA THR A 140 1.78 3.45 6.46
C THR A 140 2.56 3.92 7.67
N VAL A 141 1.91 4.01 8.84
CA VAL A 141 2.49 4.55 10.09
C VAL A 141 2.20 3.61 11.25
N ASN A 142 3.17 3.44 12.14
CA ASN A 142 3.02 2.66 13.36
C ASN A 142 2.49 3.54 14.51
N PRO A 143 1.37 3.17 15.16
CA PRO A 143 0.75 3.98 16.21
C PRO A 143 1.33 3.78 17.60
N TYR A 144 2.29 2.88 17.80
CA TYR A 144 2.74 2.43 19.12
C TYR A 144 3.20 3.56 20.04
N LEU A 145 3.72 4.67 19.49
CA LEU A 145 4.14 5.85 20.23
C LEU A 145 3.00 6.86 20.47
N GLY A 146 1.76 6.50 20.16
CA GLY A 146 0.58 7.31 20.42
C GLY A 146 0.48 8.58 19.57
N SER A 147 -0.28 9.56 20.07
CA SER A 147 -0.57 10.81 19.34
C SER A 147 0.67 11.63 19.00
N ASP A 148 1.72 11.56 19.81
CA ASP A 148 2.98 12.27 19.56
C ASP A 148 3.68 11.78 18.29
N GLY A 149 3.42 10.51 17.88
CA GLY A 149 3.89 9.95 16.63
C GLY A 149 2.99 10.29 15.44
N ILE A 150 1.68 10.35 15.65
CA ILE A 150 0.69 10.48 14.57
C ILE A 150 0.43 11.94 14.19
N ARG A 151 0.32 12.85 15.17
CA ARG A 151 0.01 14.28 14.92
C ARG A 151 0.95 14.97 13.95
N PRO A 152 2.29 14.78 14.00
CA PRO A 152 3.19 15.39 13.02
C PRO A 152 2.91 14.95 11.58
N PHE A 153 2.50 13.69 11.36
CA PHE A 153 2.04 13.22 10.05
C PHE A 153 0.71 13.87 9.65
N MET A 154 -0.25 13.98 10.60
CA MET A 154 -1.56 14.61 10.33
C MET A 154 -1.39 16.06 9.86
N GLU A 155 -0.50 16.84 10.49
CA GLU A 155 -0.21 18.22 10.11
C GLU A 155 0.26 18.31 8.65
N VAL A 156 1.27 17.50 8.26
CA VAL A 156 1.80 17.47 6.90
C VAL A 156 0.74 16.98 5.91
N CYS A 157 0.00 15.93 6.27
CA CYS A 157 -1.08 15.42 5.42
C CYS A 157 -2.17 16.47 5.18
N LYS A 158 -2.49 17.30 6.19
CA LYS A 158 -3.45 18.40 6.06
C LYS A 158 -2.96 19.48 5.11
N GLU A 159 -1.69 19.91 5.26
CA GLU A 159 -1.05 20.92 4.41
C GLU A 159 -0.99 20.47 2.94
N GLU A 160 -0.57 19.24 2.69
CA GLU A 160 -0.30 18.71 1.34
C GLU A 160 -1.48 17.92 0.74
N LYS A 161 -2.60 17.81 1.47
CA LYS A 161 -3.79 17.00 1.10
C LYS A 161 -3.43 15.54 0.82
N LYS A 162 -2.52 14.99 1.62
CA LYS A 162 -2.05 13.61 1.63
C LYS A 162 -2.75 12.81 2.73
N GLY A 163 -2.47 11.52 2.84
CA GLY A 163 -3.08 10.69 3.87
C GLY A 163 -2.14 9.64 4.46
N MET A 164 -2.68 8.85 5.37
CA MET A 164 -1.95 7.75 6.00
C MET A 164 -2.87 6.57 6.30
N PHE A 165 -2.27 5.38 6.38
CA PHE A 165 -2.87 4.17 6.92
C PHE A 165 -2.12 3.77 8.19
N ILE A 166 -2.81 3.72 9.30
CA ILE A 166 -2.25 3.39 10.61
C ILE A 166 -2.33 1.87 10.80
N LEU A 167 -1.23 1.24 11.24
CA LEU A 167 -1.22 -0.18 11.54
C LEU A 167 -2.19 -0.45 12.68
N ASP A 168 -3.13 -1.36 12.47
CA ASP A 168 -4.15 -1.72 13.46
C ASP A 168 -4.11 -3.23 13.73
N LYS A 169 -4.87 -4.05 13.05
CA LYS A 169 -4.81 -5.51 13.17
C LYS A 169 -4.07 -6.10 11.97
N THR A 170 -2.82 -6.47 12.19
CA THR A 170 -1.93 -6.95 11.13
C THR A 170 -2.05 -8.47 10.91
N SER A 171 -1.68 -8.94 9.71
CA SER A 171 -1.89 -10.34 9.28
C SER A 171 -0.81 -11.33 9.73
N ASN A 172 0.27 -10.87 10.35
CA ASN A 172 1.37 -11.73 10.78
C ASN A 172 0.97 -12.63 11.97
N PRO A 173 1.50 -13.85 12.06
CA PRO A 173 1.12 -14.82 13.10
C PRO A 173 1.28 -14.30 14.54
N SER A 174 2.33 -13.52 14.82
CA SER A 174 2.61 -12.95 16.14
C SER A 174 1.81 -11.69 16.48
N SER A 175 0.87 -11.26 15.62
CA SER A 175 0.09 -10.05 15.87
C SER A 175 -0.68 -10.07 17.19
N GLY A 176 -1.11 -11.26 17.61
CA GLY A 176 -1.85 -11.45 18.86
C GLY A 176 -1.03 -11.24 20.13
N GLU A 177 0.32 -11.21 20.06
CA GLU A 177 1.15 -10.98 21.24
C GLU A 177 0.87 -9.61 21.88
N PHE A 178 0.48 -8.62 21.08
CA PHE A 178 0.12 -7.26 21.51
C PHE A 178 -1.30 -6.88 21.12
N GLN A 179 -1.67 -7.08 19.86
CA GLN A 179 -2.90 -6.51 19.30
C GLN A 179 -4.16 -7.12 19.89
N ASP A 180 -4.12 -8.39 20.31
CA ASP A 180 -5.24 -9.08 20.93
C ASP A 180 -5.25 -8.98 22.47
N GLN A 181 -4.25 -8.32 23.08
CA GLN A 181 -4.25 -8.10 24.52
C GLN A 181 -5.37 -7.15 24.92
N GLU A 182 -6.06 -7.48 25.99
CA GLU A 182 -7.17 -6.69 26.51
C GLU A 182 -6.73 -5.70 27.58
N ILE A 183 -7.21 -4.47 27.49
CA ILE A 183 -7.09 -3.44 28.49
C ILE A 183 -8.50 -3.04 28.88
N ASP A 184 -8.86 -3.24 30.15
CA ASP A 184 -10.21 -3.00 30.67
C ASP A 184 -11.32 -3.74 29.87
N GLY A 185 -11.01 -4.96 29.41
CA GLY A 185 -11.93 -5.82 28.66
C GLY A 185 -12.11 -5.44 27.19
N LYS A 186 -11.26 -4.57 26.64
CA LYS A 186 -11.26 -4.17 25.23
C LYS A 186 -9.92 -4.55 24.58
N PRO A 187 -9.91 -5.26 23.44
CA PRO A 187 -8.69 -5.58 22.70
C PRO A 187 -7.95 -4.32 22.23
N LEU A 188 -6.60 -4.37 22.23
CA LEU A 188 -5.78 -3.24 21.82
C LEU A 188 -6.09 -2.75 20.41
N TYR A 189 -6.35 -3.67 19.46
CA TYR A 189 -6.71 -3.29 18.09
C TYR A 189 -8.01 -2.46 18.03
N GLU A 190 -9.02 -2.71 18.87
CA GLU A 190 -10.22 -1.88 18.92
C GLU A 190 -9.94 -0.49 19.45
N MET A 191 -9.05 -0.38 20.44
CA MET A 191 -8.61 0.91 20.98
C MET A 191 -7.84 1.73 19.94
N VAL A 192 -7.00 1.07 19.13
CA VAL A 192 -6.30 1.71 18.01
C VAL A 192 -7.31 2.18 16.97
N ALA A 193 -8.29 1.35 16.60
CA ALA A 193 -9.34 1.71 15.65
C ALA A 193 -10.16 2.92 16.10
N GLU A 194 -10.52 3.03 17.40
CA GLU A 194 -11.18 4.21 17.96
C GLU A 194 -10.34 5.47 17.82
N LYS A 195 -9.01 5.35 18.02
CA LYS A 195 -8.09 6.46 17.78
C LYS A 195 -8.01 6.85 16.31
N VAL A 196 -7.94 5.86 15.39
CA VAL A 196 -7.97 6.13 13.95
C VAL A 196 -9.24 6.86 13.55
N ALA A 197 -10.39 6.43 14.04
CA ALA A 197 -11.67 7.10 13.78
C ALA A 197 -11.66 8.55 14.28
N SER A 198 -11.20 8.77 15.53
CA SER A 198 -11.13 10.10 16.14
C SER A 198 -10.16 11.03 15.40
N TRP A 199 -8.95 10.58 15.06
CA TRP A 199 -8.01 11.36 14.26
C TRP A 199 -8.56 11.60 12.85
N GLY A 200 -9.32 10.64 12.32
CA GLY A 200 -9.95 10.71 11.01
C GLY A 200 -10.98 11.83 10.89
N GLU A 201 -11.71 12.14 11.95
CA GLU A 201 -12.69 13.25 11.99
C GLU A 201 -12.02 14.62 11.78
N GLU A 202 -10.75 14.77 12.20
CA GLU A 202 -9.99 16.01 12.04
C GLU A 202 -9.51 16.23 10.58
N LEU A 203 -9.52 15.19 9.73
CA LEU A 203 -8.95 15.25 8.39
C LEU A 203 -9.83 14.51 7.37
N MET A 204 -10.96 15.09 7.06
CA MET A 204 -11.96 14.55 6.15
C MET A 204 -11.77 15.02 4.70
N GLY A 205 -11.99 14.10 3.75
CA GLY A 205 -12.32 14.39 2.36
C GLY A 205 -13.84 14.57 2.19
N ASP A 206 -14.35 14.32 0.97
CA ASP A 206 -15.79 14.49 0.68
C ASP A 206 -16.67 13.49 1.45
N SER A 207 -16.26 12.23 1.49
CA SER A 207 -17.02 11.16 2.15
C SER A 207 -16.19 10.32 3.12
N TYR A 208 -14.88 10.25 2.88
CA TYR A 208 -13.94 9.45 3.65
C TYR A 208 -12.79 10.29 4.21
N SER A 209 -12.21 9.80 5.29
CA SER A 209 -11.06 10.41 5.94
C SER A 209 -9.77 10.19 5.14
N TYR A 210 -8.83 11.13 5.25
CA TYR A 210 -7.44 10.94 4.82
C TYR A 210 -6.66 9.98 5.75
N ILE A 211 -7.24 9.63 6.91
CA ILE A 211 -6.66 8.69 7.86
C ILE A 211 -7.42 7.37 7.79
N GLY A 212 -6.71 6.33 7.41
CA GLY A 212 -7.20 4.96 7.32
C GLY A 212 -6.45 4.03 8.26
N ALA A 213 -6.78 2.75 8.20
CA ALA A 213 -6.13 1.68 8.95
C ALA A 213 -5.64 0.55 8.07
N VAL A 214 -4.61 -0.17 8.52
CA VAL A 214 -4.18 -1.44 7.92
C VAL A 214 -4.80 -2.58 8.75
N VAL A 215 -5.65 -3.40 8.11
CA VAL A 215 -6.28 -4.55 8.74
C VAL A 215 -6.15 -5.77 7.83
N GLY A 216 -5.53 -6.84 8.33
CA GLY A 216 -5.25 -8.05 7.54
C GLY A 216 -6.50 -8.82 7.12
N ALA A 217 -6.48 -9.37 5.91
CA ALA A 217 -7.57 -10.16 5.31
C ALA A 217 -7.90 -11.46 6.07
N THR A 218 -7.01 -11.93 6.94
CA THR A 218 -7.14 -13.21 7.66
C THR A 218 -8.13 -13.17 8.82
N TYR A 219 -8.73 -12.02 9.11
CA TYR A 219 -9.61 -11.81 10.26
C TYR A 219 -10.97 -11.19 9.86
N PRO A 220 -11.85 -11.90 9.11
CA PRO A 220 -13.12 -11.33 8.61
C PRO A 220 -14.05 -10.80 9.72
N LYS A 221 -14.17 -11.54 10.84
CA LYS A 221 -15.00 -11.11 11.99
C LYS A 221 -14.50 -9.82 12.64
N MET A 222 -13.17 -9.66 12.73
CA MET A 222 -12.57 -8.42 13.21
C MET A 222 -12.79 -7.28 12.21
N GLY A 223 -12.76 -7.58 10.90
CA GLY A 223 -13.09 -6.63 9.85
C GLY A 223 -14.47 -6.01 10.04
N GLU A 224 -15.48 -6.79 10.39
CA GLU A 224 -16.84 -6.30 10.68
C GLU A 224 -16.86 -5.36 11.90
N VAL A 225 -16.20 -5.73 12.99
CA VAL A 225 -16.10 -4.89 14.19
C VAL A 225 -15.39 -3.58 13.88
N LEU A 226 -14.22 -3.67 13.25
CA LEU A 226 -13.40 -2.52 12.91
C LEU A 226 -14.07 -1.58 11.90
N ARG A 227 -14.82 -2.13 10.93
CA ARG A 227 -15.63 -1.33 10.00
C ARG A 227 -16.69 -0.49 10.73
N LYS A 228 -17.35 -1.07 11.75
CA LYS A 228 -18.34 -0.35 12.57
C LYS A 228 -17.69 0.78 13.40
N ILE A 229 -16.48 0.54 13.92
CA ILE A 229 -15.73 1.56 14.68
C ILE A 229 -15.24 2.68 13.77
N MET A 230 -14.78 2.35 12.55
CA MET A 230 -14.17 3.28 11.60
C MET A 230 -15.00 3.47 10.30
N PRO A 231 -16.28 3.90 10.36
CA PRO A 231 -17.16 3.91 9.18
C PRO A 231 -16.68 4.84 8.06
N LYS A 232 -15.89 5.86 8.39
CA LYS A 232 -15.39 6.85 7.43
C LYS A 232 -13.91 6.68 7.07
N SER A 233 -13.21 5.72 7.65
CA SER A 233 -11.80 5.43 7.33
C SER A 233 -11.70 4.37 6.23
N TYR A 234 -10.80 4.57 5.29
CA TYR A 234 -10.44 3.49 4.37
C TYR A 234 -9.61 2.43 5.10
N ILE A 235 -9.88 1.17 4.80
CA ILE A 235 -9.09 0.04 5.31
C ILE A 235 -8.21 -0.48 4.17
N LEU A 236 -6.90 -0.46 4.38
CA LEU A 236 -5.94 -1.15 3.54
C LEU A 236 -5.85 -2.59 4.02
N VAL A 237 -6.23 -3.53 3.16
CA VAL A 237 -6.38 -4.95 3.51
C VAL A 237 -5.29 -5.79 2.83
N PRO A 238 -4.15 -6.04 3.47
CA PRO A 238 -3.15 -6.98 2.98
C PRO A 238 -3.54 -8.43 3.27
N GLY A 239 -2.98 -9.38 2.49
CA GLY A 239 -3.08 -10.81 2.76
C GLY A 239 -4.05 -11.58 1.85
N TYR A 240 -4.64 -10.93 0.84
CA TYR A 240 -5.44 -11.61 -0.18
C TYR A 240 -4.59 -12.60 -0.98
N GLY A 241 -5.12 -13.79 -1.21
CA GLY A 241 -4.48 -14.87 -1.95
C GLY A 241 -3.29 -15.47 -1.23
N ALA A 242 -2.12 -14.87 -1.33
CA ALA A 242 -0.84 -15.41 -0.86
C ALA A 242 -0.75 -15.71 0.66
N GLN A 243 -1.61 -15.09 1.48
CA GLN A 243 -1.71 -15.32 2.93
C GLN A 243 -3.02 -16.03 3.33
N GLY A 244 -3.78 -16.54 2.34
CA GLY A 244 -4.99 -17.33 2.58
C GLY A 244 -6.29 -16.51 2.66
N GLY A 245 -6.26 -15.19 2.52
CA GLY A 245 -7.47 -14.36 2.42
C GLY A 245 -8.22 -14.63 1.13
N GLN A 246 -9.52 -14.91 1.21
CA GLN A 246 -10.40 -15.17 0.07
C GLN A 246 -11.35 -13.99 -0.15
N ALA A 247 -11.79 -13.75 -1.40
CA ALA A 247 -12.67 -12.63 -1.72
C ALA A 247 -13.95 -12.61 -0.89
N LYS A 248 -14.56 -13.77 -0.62
CA LYS A 248 -15.77 -13.90 0.21
C LYS A 248 -15.57 -13.40 1.65
N ASP A 249 -14.33 -13.42 2.15
CA ASP A 249 -14.00 -13.04 3.52
C ASP A 249 -13.76 -11.52 3.63
N LEU A 250 -13.73 -10.81 2.49
CA LEU A 250 -13.42 -9.38 2.43
C LEU A 250 -14.65 -8.47 2.51
N ALA A 251 -15.83 -8.99 2.23
CA ALA A 251 -17.07 -8.21 2.26
C ALA A 251 -17.26 -7.41 3.57
N PRO A 252 -16.91 -7.92 4.77
CA PRO A 252 -17.06 -7.18 6.03
C PRO A 252 -16.19 -5.91 6.15
N PHE A 253 -15.16 -5.77 5.33
CA PHE A 253 -14.28 -4.59 5.34
C PHE A 253 -14.89 -3.39 4.59
N PHE A 254 -15.89 -3.61 3.77
CA PHE A 254 -16.55 -2.60 2.95
C PHE A 254 -17.79 -2.03 3.63
N ASN A 255 -18.11 -0.80 3.27
CA ASN A 255 -19.42 -0.20 3.58
C ASN A 255 -20.50 -0.68 2.58
N GLU A 256 -21.75 -0.38 2.86
CA GLU A 256 -22.90 -0.75 2.02
C GLU A 256 -22.83 -0.18 0.59
N ASP A 257 -22.10 0.93 0.41
CA ASP A 257 -21.84 1.57 -0.90
C ASP A 257 -20.74 0.88 -1.73
N GLY A 258 -20.17 -0.23 -1.24
CA GLY A 258 -19.08 -0.97 -1.87
C GLY A 258 -17.70 -0.29 -1.76
N LEU A 259 -17.58 0.73 -0.91
CA LEU A 259 -16.35 1.49 -0.67
C LEU A 259 -15.81 1.26 0.75
N GLY A 260 -14.78 2.00 1.13
CA GLY A 260 -14.21 1.96 2.48
C GLY A 260 -13.05 0.99 2.64
N ALA A 261 -12.77 0.15 1.66
CA ALA A 261 -11.60 -0.74 1.70
C ALA A 261 -10.86 -0.75 0.35
N ILE A 262 -9.57 -1.08 0.41
CA ILE A 262 -8.74 -1.36 -0.75
C ILE A 262 -7.89 -2.60 -0.47
N ILE A 263 -7.93 -3.58 -1.37
CA ILE A 263 -7.36 -4.90 -1.19
C ILE A 263 -5.99 -4.98 -1.83
N ASN A 264 -4.96 -5.28 -1.01
CA ASN A 264 -3.61 -5.42 -1.49
C ASN A 264 -3.27 -6.86 -1.89
N SER A 265 -2.78 -7.03 -3.11
CA SER A 265 -2.10 -8.23 -3.56
C SER A 265 -0.71 -7.87 -4.09
N SER A 266 0.32 -8.54 -3.57
CA SER A 266 1.72 -8.36 -4.00
C SER A 266 2.16 -9.55 -4.84
N ARG A 267 2.70 -10.60 -4.22
CA ARG A 267 3.23 -11.80 -4.93
C ARG A 267 2.21 -12.45 -5.86
N GLY A 268 0.92 -12.42 -5.51
CA GLY A 268 -0.15 -12.95 -6.36
C GLY A 268 -0.20 -12.29 -7.74
N ILE A 269 0.23 -11.04 -7.83
CA ILE A 269 0.24 -10.26 -9.06
C ILE A 269 1.65 -10.14 -9.64
N ILE A 270 2.61 -9.60 -8.88
CA ILE A 270 3.93 -9.34 -9.44
C ILE A 270 4.70 -10.61 -9.81
N CYS A 271 4.46 -11.74 -9.12
CA CYS A 271 5.05 -13.04 -9.43
C CYS A 271 4.07 -13.99 -10.16
N ALA A 272 3.02 -13.48 -10.80
CA ALA A 272 2.02 -14.30 -11.46
C ALA A 272 2.66 -15.29 -12.47
N TYR A 273 3.60 -14.82 -13.27
CA TYR A 273 4.29 -15.63 -14.28
C TYR A 273 5.01 -16.88 -13.72
N LYS A 274 5.29 -16.92 -12.40
CA LYS A 274 5.89 -18.07 -11.69
C LYS A 274 4.85 -19.06 -11.15
N GLN A 275 3.58 -18.74 -11.25
CA GLN A 275 2.48 -19.58 -10.75
C GLN A 275 1.95 -20.46 -11.85
N ASP A 276 1.56 -21.70 -11.53
CA ASP A 276 1.04 -22.68 -12.49
C ASP A 276 -0.13 -22.13 -13.31
N ALA A 277 -1.02 -21.36 -12.69
CA ALA A 277 -2.18 -20.75 -13.33
C ALA A 277 -1.83 -19.78 -14.46
N TYR A 278 -0.62 -19.24 -14.48
CA TYR A 278 -0.15 -18.26 -15.47
C TYR A 278 1.11 -18.71 -16.21
N SER A 279 1.47 -20.01 -16.11
CA SER A 279 2.69 -20.58 -16.72
C SER A 279 2.77 -20.41 -18.23
N GLN A 280 1.61 -20.29 -18.92
CA GLN A 280 1.52 -20.05 -20.36
C GLN A 280 2.14 -18.71 -20.81
N PHE A 281 2.28 -17.73 -19.93
CA PHE A 281 2.90 -16.44 -20.28
C PHE A 281 4.42 -16.53 -20.36
N GLY A 282 5.03 -17.38 -19.55
CA GLY A 282 6.47 -17.46 -19.44
C GLY A 282 7.11 -16.20 -18.83
N GLU A 283 8.41 -16.24 -18.71
CA GLU A 283 9.20 -15.16 -18.10
C GLU A 283 9.22 -13.87 -18.94
N GLU A 284 9.21 -14.02 -20.27
CA GLU A 284 9.28 -12.88 -21.20
C GLU A 284 8.01 -12.03 -21.19
N ASN A 285 6.86 -12.63 -20.83
CA ASN A 285 5.57 -11.96 -20.74
C ASN A 285 5.08 -11.83 -19.29
N TYR A 286 6.01 -11.68 -18.34
CA TYR A 286 5.68 -11.54 -16.90
C TYR A 286 4.67 -10.43 -16.61
N ALA A 287 4.74 -9.34 -17.36
CA ALA A 287 3.85 -8.20 -17.22
C ALA A 287 2.41 -8.53 -17.65
N ASP A 288 2.25 -9.32 -18.73
CA ASP A 288 0.93 -9.79 -19.17
C ASP A 288 0.34 -10.79 -18.16
N ALA A 289 1.18 -11.63 -17.55
CA ALA A 289 0.75 -12.50 -16.45
C ALA A 289 0.26 -11.67 -15.27
N SER A 290 0.96 -10.58 -14.90
CA SER A 290 0.53 -9.65 -13.85
C SER A 290 -0.81 -8.98 -14.20
N ARG A 291 -1.00 -8.57 -15.45
CA ARG A 291 -2.27 -8.03 -15.94
C ARG A 291 -3.41 -9.03 -15.80
N GLN A 292 -3.19 -10.28 -16.23
CA GLN A 292 -4.20 -11.32 -16.10
C GLN A 292 -4.56 -11.59 -14.65
N ALA A 293 -3.57 -11.65 -13.76
CA ALA A 293 -3.80 -11.84 -12.32
C ALA A 293 -4.64 -10.70 -11.69
N VAL A 294 -4.48 -9.46 -12.16
CA VAL A 294 -5.34 -8.34 -11.74
C VAL A 294 -6.76 -8.51 -12.24
N LEU A 295 -6.94 -8.94 -13.49
CA LEU A 295 -8.28 -9.20 -14.07
C LEU A 295 -9.00 -10.32 -13.32
N ASP A 296 -8.29 -11.41 -13.02
CA ASP A 296 -8.84 -12.54 -12.26
C ASP A 296 -9.22 -12.13 -10.84
N MET A 297 -8.37 -11.35 -10.16
CA MET A 297 -8.67 -10.79 -8.84
C MET A 297 -9.90 -9.87 -8.88
N LYS A 298 -10.01 -9.05 -9.91
CA LYS A 298 -11.16 -8.16 -10.09
C LYS A 298 -12.47 -8.96 -10.24
N GLU A 299 -12.44 -10.02 -11.03
CA GLU A 299 -13.59 -10.91 -11.22
C GLU A 299 -13.94 -11.66 -9.93
N ASP A 300 -12.95 -12.21 -9.21
CA ASP A 300 -13.15 -12.91 -7.94
C ASP A 300 -13.79 -12.00 -6.88
N LEU A 301 -13.29 -10.77 -6.74
CA LEU A 301 -13.88 -9.78 -5.84
C LEU A 301 -15.32 -9.44 -6.22
N LYS A 302 -15.60 -9.28 -7.51
CA LYS A 302 -16.94 -8.96 -8.01
C LYS A 302 -17.93 -10.09 -7.74
N GLN A 303 -17.56 -11.34 -8.00
CA GLN A 303 -18.39 -12.51 -7.73
C GLN A 303 -18.70 -12.69 -6.24
N ALA A 304 -17.73 -12.39 -5.37
CA ALA A 304 -17.92 -12.50 -3.93
C ALA A 304 -18.91 -11.47 -3.36
N TRP A 305 -19.16 -10.36 -4.07
CA TRP A 305 -20.05 -9.27 -3.62
C TRP A 305 -21.41 -9.23 -4.32
N VAL A 306 -21.64 -10.06 -5.32
CA VAL A 306 -22.99 -10.26 -5.87
C VAL A 306 -23.83 -10.99 -4.82
N LYS A 307 -24.69 -10.23 -4.13
CA LYS A 307 -25.73 -10.77 -3.25
C LYS A 307 -26.99 -11.09 -4.05
#